data_bfdb1fd4654fe8b145b76f660b86d5a7
#
_entry.id   bfdb1fd4654fe8b145b76f660b86d5a7
#
_cell.length_a   1.000
_cell.length_b   1.000
_cell.length_c   1.000
_cell.angle_alpha   90.00
_cell.angle_beta   90.00
_cell.angle_gamma   90.00
#
_symmetry.space_group_name_H-M   'P 1'
#
loop_
_entity.id
_entity.type
_entity.pdbx_description
1 polymer ?
#
loop_
_entity_poly.entity_id
_entity_poly.type
_entity_poly.pdbx_seq_one_letter_code
_entity_poly.pdbx_strand_id
1 'polypeptide(L)'
;METKGGEPGFKDYSRSAVQAIRDGFYSLAATLATMAYNTTSDPSEKARMARDAGNAYRHLDNYEEAEKWLAEAVDQYETLAEQEPNRSTLRELGASAAMLATMQLSRIASDETFDTPKNNTKTVETFRYGLEKLEDSHKHADGLNRKIGQYDINFTARASYAETLAGNKKRGLAIGIRAVRLAFWSESPRLDTTNTSLSKKERYKTKARALVRGIGALAVGIVAPVNRRAAKTLVRKLS
;
A
#
# COMPACT_ATOMS: atom_id res chain seq x y z
N MET A 1 -41.87 4.38 -21.57
CA MET A 1 -40.49 4.94 -21.54
C MET A 1 -39.55 3.79 -21.22
N GLU A 2 -38.99 3.15 -22.24
CA GLU A 2 -37.99 2.13 -22.09
C GLU A 2 -36.66 2.82 -21.72
N THR A 3 -36.22 2.62 -20.51
CA THR A 3 -34.86 2.97 -20.12
C THR A 3 -33.92 2.05 -20.91
N LYS A 4 -33.22 2.58 -21.92
CA LYS A 4 -32.08 1.92 -22.55
C LYS A 4 -31.03 1.68 -21.47
N GLY A 5 -31.13 0.58 -20.77
CA GLY A 5 -30.08 0.07 -19.89
C GLY A 5 -28.93 -0.41 -20.78
N GLY A 6 -28.02 0.48 -21.14
CA GLY A 6 -26.73 0.08 -21.69
C GLY A 6 -26.00 -0.79 -20.69
N GLU A 7 -25.21 -1.76 -21.13
CA GLU A 7 -24.35 -2.52 -20.22
C GLU A 7 -23.46 -1.57 -19.41
N PRO A 8 -23.26 -1.85 -18.10
CA PRO A 8 -22.40 -1.01 -17.27
C PRO A 8 -20.99 -0.94 -17.86
N GLY A 9 -20.47 0.26 -18.01
CA GLY A 9 -19.15 0.48 -18.56
C GLY A 9 -18.07 0.56 -17.47
N PHE A 10 -16.81 0.73 -17.91
CA PHE A 10 -15.65 0.87 -17.03
C PHE A 10 -15.90 1.86 -15.86
N LYS A 11 -16.42 3.04 -16.15
CA LYS A 11 -16.64 4.09 -15.13
C LYS A 11 -17.60 3.66 -14.03
N ASP A 12 -18.61 2.86 -14.36
CA ASP A 12 -19.61 2.38 -13.39
C ASP A 12 -18.99 1.32 -12.49
N TYR A 13 -18.30 0.33 -13.08
CA TYR A 13 -17.59 -0.70 -12.32
C TYR A 13 -16.50 -0.10 -11.42
N SER A 14 -15.65 0.79 -11.96
CA SER A 14 -14.54 1.37 -11.20
C SER A 14 -15.02 2.23 -10.03
N ARG A 15 -16.06 3.04 -10.21
CA ARG A 15 -16.66 3.84 -9.13
C ARG A 15 -17.26 2.95 -8.05
N SER A 16 -17.98 1.93 -8.46
CA SER A 16 -18.62 0.98 -7.54
C SER A 16 -17.58 0.15 -6.77
N ALA A 17 -16.47 -0.25 -7.41
CA ALA A 17 -15.36 -0.94 -6.74
C ALA A 17 -14.74 -0.07 -5.63
N VAL A 18 -14.44 1.20 -5.93
CA VAL A 18 -13.90 2.14 -4.94
C VAL A 18 -14.87 2.36 -3.78
N GLN A 19 -16.18 2.46 -4.07
CA GLN A 19 -17.19 2.60 -3.01
C GLN A 19 -17.25 1.34 -2.14
N ALA A 20 -17.26 0.15 -2.76
CA ALA A 20 -17.27 -1.13 -2.04
C ALA A 20 -16.04 -1.31 -1.13
N ILE A 21 -14.85 -0.86 -1.57
CA ILE A 21 -13.63 -0.83 -0.72
C ILE A 21 -13.85 0.08 0.51
N ARG A 22 -14.41 1.25 0.31
CA ARG A 22 -14.67 2.21 1.41
C ARG A 22 -15.65 1.67 2.44
N ASP A 23 -16.65 0.95 1.96
CA ASP A 23 -17.71 0.38 2.78
C ASP A 23 -17.32 -0.97 3.41
N GLY A 24 -16.15 -1.51 3.05
CA GLY A 24 -15.64 -2.78 3.57
C GLY A 24 -16.21 -4.02 2.89
N PHE A 25 -16.92 -3.88 1.77
CA PHE A 25 -17.47 -4.98 0.97
C PHE A 25 -16.41 -5.55 0.01
N TYR A 26 -15.36 -6.14 0.55
CA TYR A 26 -14.16 -6.51 -0.21
C TYR A 26 -14.41 -7.57 -1.29
N SER A 27 -15.31 -8.54 -1.08
CA SER A 27 -15.67 -9.53 -2.10
C SER A 27 -16.31 -8.84 -3.33
N LEU A 28 -17.26 -7.95 -3.09
CA LEU A 28 -17.89 -7.16 -4.16
C LEU A 28 -16.85 -6.25 -4.83
N ALA A 29 -15.98 -5.62 -4.05
CA ALA A 29 -14.92 -4.76 -4.56
C ALA A 29 -13.96 -5.51 -5.50
N ALA A 30 -13.53 -6.72 -5.13
CA ALA A 30 -12.68 -7.55 -5.97
C ALA A 30 -13.34 -7.89 -7.30
N THR A 31 -14.62 -8.31 -7.27
CA THR A 31 -15.39 -8.60 -8.47
C THR A 31 -15.52 -7.37 -9.38
N LEU A 32 -15.93 -6.24 -8.83
CA LEU A 32 -16.14 -5.01 -9.59
C LEU A 32 -14.82 -4.46 -10.17
N ALA A 33 -13.72 -4.53 -9.42
CA ALA A 33 -12.41 -4.10 -9.90
C ALA A 33 -11.91 -5.00 -11.05
N THR A 34 -12.13 -6.32 -10.97
CA THR A 34 -11.82 -7.26 -12.06
C THR A 34 -12.68 -6.99 -13.30
N MET A 35 -13.97 -6.70 -13.14
CA MET A 35 -14.83 -6.33 -14.25
C MET A 35 -14.37 -5.02 -14.90
N ALA A 36 -14.04 -4.01 -14.11
CA ALA A 36 -13.49 -2.75 -14.60
C ALA A 36 -12.17 -2.97 -15.36
N TYR A 37 -11.25 -3.78 -14.83
CA TYR A 37 -10.00 -4.15 -15.48
C TYR A 37 -10.23 -4.73 -16.89
N ASN A 38 -11.21 -5.62 -17.03
CA ASN A 38 -11.52 -6.28 -18.29
C ASN A 38 -12.25 -5.38 -19.28
N THR A 39 -12.86 -4.29 -18.85
CA THR A 39 -13.65 -3.39 -19.71
C THR A 39 -12.88 -2.18 -20.20
N THR A 40 -11.68 -1.90 -19.69
CA THR A 40 -10.84 -0.80 -20.15
C THR A 40 -9.68 -1.28 -21.03
N SER A 41 -9.33 -0.49 -22.04
CA SER A 41 -8.09 -0.63 -22.81
C SER A 41 -6.99 0.33 -22.37
N ASP A 42 -7.28 1.28 -21.46
CA ASP A 42 -6.32 2.24 -20.93
C ASP A 42 -5.37 1.54 -19.94
N PRO A 43 -4.04 1.52 -20.21
CA PRO A 43 -3.08 0.84 -19.35
C PRO A 43 -3.03 1.38 -17.92
N SER A 44 -3.19 2.70 -17.73
CA SER A 44 -3.18 3.32 -16.41
C SER A 44 -4.43 2.94 -15.60
N GLU A 45 -5.58 2.88 -16.26
CA GLU A 45 -6.82 2.42 -15.64
C GLU A 45 -6.76 0.92 -15.31
N LYS A 46 -6.18 0.09 -16.19
CA LYS A 46 -5.91 -1.33 -15.91
C LYS A 46 -5.04 -1.51 -14.69
N ALA A 47 -3.88 -0.85 -14.65
CA ALA A 47 -2.97 -0.90 -13.52
C ALA A 47 -3.66 -0.51 -12.20
N ARG A 48 -4.48 0.55 -12.23
CA ARG A 48 -5.26 0.99 -11.07
C ARG A 48 -6.26 -0.07 -10.62
N MET A 49 -7.00 -0.67 -11.54
CA MET A 49 -8.00 -1.68 -11.21
C MET A 49 -7.36 -2.99 -10.72
N ALA A 50 -6.22 -3.39 -11.29
CA ALA A 50 -5.43 -4.52 -10.79
C ALA A 50 -4.99 -4.28 -9.33
N ARG A 51 -4.49 -3.07 -9.00
CA ARG A 51 -4.15 -2.72 -7.62
C ARG A 51 -5.35 -2.75 -6.69
N ASP A 52 -6.49 -2.22 -7.11
CA ASP A 52 -7.71 -2.18 -6.30
C ASP A 52 -8.26 -3.59 -6.06
N ALA A 53 -8.23 -4.48 -7.08
CA ALA A 53 -8.57 -5.89 -6.94
C ALA A 53 -7.63 -6.61 -5.95
N GLY A 54 -6.32 -6.45 -6.12
CA GLY A 54 -5.34 -7.04 -5.22
C GLY A 54 -5.46 -6.57 -3.78
N ASN A 55 -5.76 -5.28 -3.56
CA ASN A 55 -6.04 -4.75 -2.23
C ASN A 55 -7.32 -5.35 -1.62
N ALA A 56 -8.37 -5.55 -2.41
CA ALA A 56 -9.60 -6.19 -1.96
C ALA A 56 -9.36 -7.66 -1.57
N TYR A 57 -8.66 -8.44 -2.40
CA TYR A 57 -8.29 -9.83 -2.09
C TYR A 57 -7.40 -9.94 -0.85
N ARG A 58 -6.50 -8.99 -0.62
CA ARG A 58 -5.68 -8.93 0.60
C ARG A 58 -6.55 -8.80 1.86
N HIS A 59 -7.61 -8.01 1.81
CA HIS A 59 -8.56 -7.88 2.92
C HIS A 59 -9.44 -9.12 3.14
N LEU A 60 -9.52 -10.01 2.17
CA LEU A 60 -10.18 -11.30 2.26
C LEU A 60 -9.21 -12.42 2.68
N ASP A 61 -7.96 -12.08 3.02
CA ASP A 61 -6.87 -13.03 3.30
C ASP A 61 -6.62 -14.03 2.15
N ASN A 62 -7.11 -13.72 0.93
CA ASN A 62 -6.81 -14.47 -0.28
C ASN A 62 -5.47 -14.00 -0.87
N TYR A 63 -4.39 -14.46 -0.23
CA TYR A 63 -3.03 -13.97 -0.54
C TYR A 63 -2.56 -14.34 -1.95
N GLU A 64 -3.04 -15.43 -2.53
CA GLU A 64 -2.64 -15.86 -3.87
C GLU A 64 -3.20 -14.93 -4.95
N GLU A 65 -4.50 -14.67 -4.92
CA GLU A 65 -5.11 -13.69 -5.84
C GLU A 65 -4.60 -12.27 -5.56
N ALA A 66 -4.39 -11.90 -4.30
CA ALA A 66 -3.81 -10.61 -3.96
C ALA A 66 -2.41 -10.43 -4.55
N GLU A 67 -1.53 -11.45 -4.45
CA GLU A 67 -0.17 -11.41 -5.02
C GLU A 67 -0.22 -11.25 -6.53
N LYS A 68 -1.05 -12.05 -7.21
CA LYS A 68 -1.23 -12.00 -8.66
C LYS A 68 -1.66 -10.62 -9.14
N TRP A 69 -2.72 -10.05 -8.55
CA TRP A 69 -3.25 -8.77 -8.97
C TRP A 69 -2.34 -7.58 -8.61
N LEU A 70 -1.65 -7.64 -7.47
CA LEU A 70 -0.70 -6.59 -7.09
C LEU A 70 0.59 -6.66 -7.92
N ALA A 71 1.06 -7.85 -8.29
CA ALA A 71 2.18 -8.00 -9.22
C ALA A 71 1.83 -7.45 -10.60
N GLU A 72 0.66 -7.79 -11.13
CA GLU A 72 0.13 -7.24 -12.39
C GLU A 72 0.10 -5.70 -12.36
N ALA A 73 -0.36 -5.11 -11.24
CA ALA A 73 -0.37 -3.66 -11.09
C ALA A 73 1.05 -3.06 -11.11
N VAL A 74 2.03 -3.73 -10.47
CA VAL A 74 3.43 -3.29 -10.46
C VAL A 74 4.00 -3.33 -11.88
N ASP A 75 3.84 -4.44 -12.60
CA ASP A 75 4.38 -4.62 -13.95
C ASP A 75 3.81 -3.57 -14.92
N GLN A 76 2.52 -3.30 -14.84
CA GLN A 76 1.89 -2.28 -15.70
C GLN A 76 2.34 -0.86 -15.35
N TYR A 77 2.44 -0.50 -14.07
CA TYR A 77 2.94 0.81 -13.68
C TYR A 77 4.45 0.96 -13.96
N GLU A 78 5.23 -0.12 -13.92
CA GLU A 78 6.64 -0.12 -14.32
C GLU A 78 6.78 0.21 -15.80
N THR A 79 6.00 -0.46 -16.66
CA THR A 79 5.94 -0.18 -18.10
C THR A 79 5.54 1.28 -18.38
N LEU A 80 4.54 1.80 -17.67
CA LEU A 80 4.11 3.19 -17.81
C LEU A 80 5.19 4.18 -17.34
N ALA A 81 5.91 3.86 -16.26
CA ALA A 81 6.98 4.71 -15.73
C ALA A 81 8.23 4.70 -16.63
N GLU A 82 8.50 3.61 -17.33
CA GLU A 82 9.56 3.53 -18.35
C GLU A 82 9.24 4.37 -19.58
N GLN A 83 7.98 4.38 -20.01
CA GLN A 83 7.54 5.16 -21.16
C GLN A 83 7.46 6.65 -20.84
N GLU A 84 6.92 7.00 -19.69
CA GLU A 84 6.74 8.37 -19.25
C GLU A 84 7.00 8.50 -17.73
N PRO A 85 8.27 8.69 -17.32
CA PRO A 85 8.63 8.83 -15.92
C PRO A 85 8.16 10.18 -15.38
N ASN A 86 6.94 10.22 -14.88
CA ASN A 86 6.39 11.39 -14.22
C ASN A 86 6.04 11.10 -12.75
N ARG A 87 5.74 12.18 -12.01
CA ARG A 87 5.39 12.07 -10.59
C ARG A 87 4.26 11.08 -10.31
N SER A 88 3.23 11.07 -11.15
CA SER A 88 2.04 10.24 -10.96
C SER A 88 2.37 8.77 -11.16
N THR A 89 3.00 8.42 -12.27
CA THR A 89 3.35 7.03 -12.60
C THR A 89 4.33 6.44 -11.57
N LEU A 90 5.36 7.19 -11.19
CA LEU A 90 6.32 6.75 -10.16
C LEU A 90 5.67 6.55 -8.79
N ARG A 91 4.72 7.44 -8.42
CA ARG A 91 3.99 7.32 -7.16
C ARG A 91 3.08 6.10 -7.12
N GLU A 92 2.33 5.86 -8.20
CA GLU A 92 1.43 4.72 -8.29
C GLU A 92 2.22 3.40 -8.35
N LEU A 93 3.36 3.36 -9.06
CA LEU A 93 4.29 2.24 -9.04
C LEU A 93 4.79 1.95 -7.63
N GLY A 94 5.31 2.96 -6.95
CA GLY A 94 5.83 2.82 -5.59
C GLY A 94 4.75 2.38 -4.59
N ALA A 95 3.53 2.91 -4.71
CA ALA A 95 2.40 2.52 -3.88
C ALA A 95 1.98 1.07 -4.14
N SER A 96 1.93 0.62 -5.41
CA SER A 96 1.58 -0.75 -5.78
C SER A 96 2.61 -1.76 -5.27
N ALA A 97 3.90 -1.48 -5.43
CA ALA A 97 4.98 -2.31 -4.91
C ALA A 97 4.95 -2.39 -3.37
N ALA A 98 4.71 -1.27 -2.69
CA ALA A 98 4.58 -1.26 -1.23
C ALA A 98 3.31 -1.98 -0.73
N MET A 99 2.23 -1.99 -1.51
CA MET A 99 1.04 -2.80 -1.23
C MET A 99 1.32 -4.29 -1.39
N LEU A 100 2.03 -4.69 -2.45
CA LEU A 100 2.49 -6.08 -2.66
C LEU A 100 3.34 -6.54 -1.49
N ALA A 101 4.34 -5.76 -1.09
CA ALA A 101 5.17 -6.06 0.07
C ALA A 101 4.35 -6.11 1.38
N THR A 102 3.32 -5.26 1.52
CA THR A 102 2.41 -5.29 2.67
C THR A 102 1.63 -6.60 2.73
N MET A 103 1.13 -7.08 1.61
CA MET A 103 0.44 -8.36 1.50
C MET A 103 1.39 -9.52 1.89
N GLN A 104 2.60 -9.55 1.34
CA GLN A 104 3.62 -10.54 1.67
C GLN A 104 3.96 -10.52 3.17
N LEU A 105 4.10 -9.33 3.76
CA LEU A 105 4.34 -9.17 5.20
C LEU A 105 3.17 -9.71 6.04
N SER A 106 1.93 -9.46 5.63
CA SER A 106 0.73 -10.01 6.30
C SER A 106 0.74 -11.53 6.25
N ARG A 107 1.07 -12.11 5.10
CA ARG A 107 1.20 -13.57 4.93
C ARG A 107 2.32 -14.14 5.80
N ILE A 108 3.51 -13.53 5.84
CA ILE A 108 4.61 -13.92 6.76
C ILE A 108 4.15 -13.91 8.22
N ALA A 109 3.34 -12.93 8.60
CA ALA A 109 2.87 -12.82 9.97
C ALA A 109 1.79 -13.86 10.34
N SER A 110 0.98 -14.33 9.38
CA SER A 110 -0.16 -15.22 9.59
C SER A 110 0.12 -16.68 9.25
N ASP A 111 1.02 -16.96 8.31
CA ASP A 111 1.33 -18.28 7.79
C ASP A 111 2.79 -18.65 8.11
N GLU A 112 2.96 -19.64 9.01
CA GLU A 112 4.30 -20.08 9.40
C GLU A 112 5.05 -20.79 8.26
N THR A 113 4.33 -21.39 7.30
CA THR A 113 4.94 -22.06 6.15
C THR A 113 5.47 -21.05 5.14
N PHE A 114 4.89 -19.88 5.09
CA PHE A 114 5.34 -18.77 4.24
C PHE A 114 6.50 -17.96 4.87
N ASP A 115 6.69 -18.03 6.19
CA ASP A 115 7.77 -17.35 6.92
C ASP A 115 9.13 -18.04 6.69
N THR A 116 9.65 -17.91 5.51
CA THR A 116 10.96 -18.44 5.11
C THR A 116 11.97 -17.30 4.91
N PRO A 117 13.30 -17.56 5.06
CA PRO A 117 14.31 -16.55 4.75
C PRO A 117 14.17 -15.97 3.35
N LYS A 118 13.81 -16.78 2.36
CA LYS A 118 13.59 -16.36 0.96
C LYS A 118 12.44 -15.35 0.86
N ASN A 119 11.29 -15.66 1.45
CA ASN A 119 10.11 -14.79 1.40
C ASN A 119 10.32 -13.50 2.22
N ASN A 120 11.01 -13.59 3.36
CA ASN A 120 11.39 -12.42 4.14
C ASN A 120 12.30 -11.47 3.32
N THR A 121 13.31 -12.02 2.62
CA THR A 121 14.20 -11.23 1.75
C THR A 121 13.40 -10.59 0.61
N LYS A 122 12.59 -11.36 -0.12
CA LYS A 122 11.72 -10.86 -1.20
C LYS A 122 10.84 -9.72 -0.72
N THR A 123 10.21 -9.86 0.44
CA THR A 123 9.34 -8.82 1.01
C THR A 123 10.10 -7.54 1.31
N VAL A 124 11.31 -7.64 1.89
CA VAL A 124 12.17 -6.50 2.16
C VAL A 124 12.59 -5.80 0.87
N GLU A 125 12.99 -6.54 -0.15
CA GLU A 125 13.39 -6.00 -1.46
C GLU A 125 12.22 -5.27 -2.13
N THR A 126 11.03 -5.86 -2.10
CA THR A 126 9.82 -5.23 -2.64
C THR A 126 9.46 -3.93 -1.90
N PHE A 127 9.60 -3.87 -0.56
CA PHE A 127 9.44 -2.61 0.17
C PHE A 127 10.48 -1.57 -0.21
N ARG A 128 11.76 -1.97 -0.32
CA ARG A 128 12.84 -1.05 -0.70
C ARG A 128 12.57 -0.44 -2.06
N TYR A 129 12.21 -1.28 -3.04
CA TYR A 129 11.82 -0.83 -4.38
C TYR A 129 10.65 0.14 -4.34
N GLY A 130 9.55 -0.21 -3.65
CA GLY A 130 8.39 0.67 -3.55
C GLY A 130 8.70 2.01 -2.89
N LEU A 131 9.49 2.02 -1.81
CA LEU A 131 9.89 3.26 -1.13
C LEU A 131 10.84 4.12 -1.98
N GLU A 132 11.72 3.50 -2.77
CA GLU A 132 12.58 4.20 -3.72
C GLU A 132 11.76 4.92 -4.79
N LYS A 133 10.78 4.25 -5.41
CA LYS A 133 9.90 4.86 -6.41
C LYS A 133 9.03 5.98 -5.83
N LEU A 134 8.55 5.82 -4.59
CA LEU A 134 7.87 6.91 -3.89
C LEU A 134 8.80 8.12 -3.67
N GLU A 135 10.05 7.90 -3.28
CA GLU A 135 11.04 8.96 -3.12
C GLU A 135 11.36 9.64 -4.46
N ASP A 136 11.52 8.87 -5.53
CA ASP A 136 11.74 9.40 -6.87
C ASP A 136 10.54 10.25 -7.34
N SER A 137 9.32 9.82 -7.05
CA SER A 137 8.13 10.63 -7.35
C SER A 137 8.15 12.01 -6.68
N HIS A 138 8.75 12.13 -5.49
CA HIS A 138 8.91 13.41 -4.81
C HIS A 138 9.97 14.31 -5.45
N LYS A 139 10.98 13.74 -6.11
CA LYS A 139 12.00 14.51 -6.85
C LYS A 139 11.41 15.16 -8.10
N HIS A 140 10.39 14.55 -8.70
CA HIS A 140 9.67 15.08 -9.86
C HIS A 140 8.56 16.07 -9.46
N ALA A 141 8.41 16.39 -8.18
CA ALA A 141 7.45 17.38 -7.72
C ALA A 141 8.06 18.78 -7.75
N ASP A 142 7.43 19.70 -8.47
CA ASP A 142 7.79 21.12 -8.41
C ASP A 142 7.76 21.62 -6.95
N GLY A 143 8.78 22.37 -6.57
CA GLY A 143 9.25 22.76 -5.23
C GLY A 143 8.24 23.01 -4.09
N LEU A 144 6.95 23.17 -4.37
CA LEU A 144 5.89 23.42 -3.37
C LEU A 144 5.13 22.15 -2.91
N ASN A 145 5.30 21.00 -3.57
CA ASN A 145 4.50 19.80 -3.35
C ASN A 145 5.27 18.61 -2.75
N ARG A 146 6.40 18.82 -2.12
CA ARG A 146 7.17 17.77 -1.37
C ARG A 146 6.45 17.25 -0.11
N LYS A 147 5.12 17.24 -0.10
CA LYS A 147 4.37 16.75 1.07
C LYS A 147 4.36 15.23 1.04
N ILE A 148 5.05 14.65 1.99
CA ILE A 148 5.04 13.21 2.26
C ILE A 148 3.62 12.80 2.59
N GLY A 149 3.05 11.91 1.79
CA GLY A 149 1.69 11.42 1.97
C GLY A 149 1.57 10.42 3.13
N GLN A 150 0.35 10.22 3.62
CA GLN A 150 0.06 9.24 4.67
C GLN A 150 0.49 7.83 4.28
N TYR A 151 0.41 7.48 3.00
CA TYR A 151 0.86 6.18 2.49
C TYR A 151 2.35 5.97 2.71
N ASP A 152 3.17 7.00 2.49
CA ASP A 152 4.63 6.90 2.65
C ASP A 152 5.00 6.58 4.10
N ILE A 153 4.31 7.18 5.07
CA ILE A 153 4.51 6.91 6.49
C ILE A 153 4.12 5.46 6.84
N ASN A 154 2.96 5.02 6.35
CA ASN A 154 2.47 3.68 6.60
C ASN A 154 3.37 2.61 5.98
N PHE A 155 3.81 2.81 4.73
CA PHE A 155 4.72 1.90 4.06
C PHE A 155 6.11 1.91 4.70
N THR A 156 6.60 3.06 5.13
CA THR A 156 7.86 3.16 5.88
C THR A 156 7.79 2.37 7.19
N ALA A 157 6.69 2.48 7.94
CA ALA A 157 6.50 1.70 9.17
C ALA A 157 6.48 0.19 8.91
N ARG A 158 5.77 -0.25 7.87
CA ARG A 158 5.71 -1.68 7.50
C ARG A 158 7.03 -2.21 6.96
N ALA A 159 7.79 -1.40 6.22
CA ALA A 159 9.14 -1.75 5.80
C ALA A 159 10.07 -1.99 7.01
N SER A 160 9.91 -1.20 8.09
CA SER A 160 10.62 -1.44 9.35
C SER A 160 10.28 -2.83 9.94
N TYR A 161 9.00 -3.23 9.90
CA TYR A 161 8.59 -4.57 10.36
C TYR A 161 9.25 -5.68 9.51
N ALA A 162 9.21 -5.56 8.19
CA ALA A 162 9.79 -6.52 7.27
C ALA A 162 11.30 -6.66 7.49
N GLU A 163 12.03 -5.57 7.55
CA GLU A 163 13.48 -5.58 7.83
C GLU A 163 13.80 -6.27 9.17
N THR A 164 13.01 -5.98 10.20
CA THR A 164 13.21 -6.58 11.52
C THR A 164 12.93 -8.08 11.53
N LEU A 165 11.86 -8.53 10.87
CA LEU A 165 11.52 -9.95 10.75
C LEU A 165 12.53 -10.70 9.87
N ALA A 166 13.12 -10.04 8.88
CA ALA A 166 14.22 -10.58 8.07
C ALA A 166 15.58 -10.64 8.80
N GLY A 167 15.64 -10.17 10.05
CA GLY A 167 16.89 -10.16 10.86
C GLY A 167 17.72 -8.88 10.74
N ASN A 168 17.35 -7.94 9.90
CA ASN A 168 18.04 -6.66 9.67
C ASN A 168 17.72 -5.62 10.76
N LYS A 169 17.91 -5.98 12.04
CA LYS A 169 17.45 -5.23 13.22
C LYS A 169 17.85 -3.75 13.22
N LYS A 170 19.14 -3.45 12.93
CA LYS A 170 19.65 -2.06 12.92
C LYS A 170 18.94 -1.21 11.86
N ARG A 171 18.74 -1.78 10.66
CA ARG A 171 18.06 -1.11 9.55
C ARG A 171 16.56 -0.96 9.84
N GLY A 172 15.91 -1.99 10.38
CA GLY A 172 14.52 -1.93 10.81
C GLY A 172 14.28 -0.82 11.82
N LEU A 173 15.14 -0.71 12.84
CA LEU A 173 15.07 0.37 13.85
C LEU A 173 15.25 1.76 13.20
N ALA A 174 16.24 1.94 12.33
CA ALA A 174 16.49 3.21 11.64
C ALA A 174 15.27 3.64 10.79
N ILE A 175 14.64 2.71 10.06
CA ILE A 175 13.45 2.96 9.28
C ILE A 175 12.24 3.27 10.21
N GLY A 176 12.10 2.58 11.33
CA GLY A 176 11.07 2.87 12.34
C GLY A 176 11.19 4.28 12.91
N ILE A 177 12.40 4.73 13.25
CA ILE A 177 12.66 6.11 13.67
C ILE A 177 12.28 7.10 12.55
N ARG A 178 12.63 6.79 11.29
CA ARG A 178 12.23 7.61 10.14
C ARG A 178 10.69 7.71 10.04
N ALA A 179 9.95 6.61 10.20
CA ALA A 179 8.50 6.61 10.16
C ALA A 179 7.89 7.50 11.26
N VAL A 180 8.42 7.43 12.49
CA VAL A 180 8.00 8.30 13.60
C VAL A 180 8.28 9.77 13.26
N ARG A 181 9.48 10.10 12.79
CA ARG A 181 9.83 11.46 12.38
C ARG A 181 8.88 11.97 11.29
N LEU A 182 8.62 11.19 10.26
CA LEU A 182 7.67 11.54 9.20
C LEU A 182 6.26 11.80 9.76
N ALA A 183 5.79 11.02 10.73
CA ALA A 183 4.49 11.22 11.37
C ALA A 183 4.41 12.53 12.17
N PHE A 184 5.50 12.93 12.84
CA PHE A 184 5.56 14.18 13.59
C PHE A 184 5.69 15.43 12.70
N TRP A 185 6.56 15.37 11.68
CA TRP A 185 6.97 16.54 10.90
C TRP A 185 6.17 16.71 9.61
N SER A 186 5.38 15.68 9.19
CA SER A 186 4.53 15.83 8.02
C SER A 186 3.44 16.87 8.29
N GLU A 187 3.44 17.93 7.53
CA GLU A 187 2.27 18.78 7.42
C GLU A 187 1.13 17.91 6.87
N SER A 188 0.01 17.87 7.59
CA SER A 188 -1.22 17.13 7.31
C SER A 188 -1.22 16.26 6.05
N PRO A 189 -1.35 14.93 6.17
CA PRO A 189 -1.46 14.07 5.00
C PRO A 189 -2.65 14.54 4.16
N ARG A 190 -2.40 15.10 3.01
CA ARG A 190 -3.45 15.25 2.00
C ARG A 190 -3.70 13.86 1.44
N LEU A 191 -4.90 13.35 1.61
CA LEU A 191 -5.41 12.28 0.78
C LEU A 191 -5.55 12.86 -0.63
N ASP A 192 -4.60 12.55 -1.48
CA ASP A 192 -4.43 13.17 -2.80
C ASP A 192 -5.27 12.47 -3.86
N THR A 193 -6.47 12.04 -3.57
CA THR A 193 -7.33 11.41 -4.58
C THR A 193 -8.67 12.07 -4.79
N THR A 194 -9.03 13.05 -3.96
CA THR A 194 -10.22 13.86 -4.23
C THR A 194 -10.08 15.22 -3.54
N ASN A 195 -10.52 16.27 -4.18
CA ASN A 195 -10.56 17.67 -3.74
C ASN A 195 -11.34 17.94 -2.42
N THR A 196 -11.51 16.94 -1.57
CA THR A 196 -12.18 17.08 -0.29
C THR A 196 -11.18 17.49 0.80
N SER A 197 -11.30 18.72 1.27
CA SER A 197 -10.59 19.17 2.47
C SER A 197 -11.02 18.31 3.66
N LEU A 198 -10.10 17.46 4.16
CA LEU A 198 -10.34 16.72 5.39
C LEU A 198 -10.66 17.67 6.54
N SER A 199 -11.67 17.36 7.33
CA SER A 199 -11.95 18.09 8.57
C SER A 199 -10.75 18.05 9.52
N LYS A 200 -10.63 19.04 10.41
CA LYS A 200 -9.56 19.04 11.44
C LYS A 200 -9.52 17.71 12.21
N LYS A 201 -10.70 17.17 12.57
CA LYS A 201 -10.84 15.90 13.30
C LYS A 201 -10.25 14.70 12.53
N GLU A 202 -10.48 14.63 11.22
CA GLU A 202 -9.93 13.56 10.36
C GLU A 202 -8.42 13.68 10.20
N ARG A 203 -7.89 14.91 10.10
CA ARG A 203 -6.43 15.15 10.09
C ARG A 203 -5.76 14.65 11.38
N TYR A 204 -6.36 14.93 12.55
CA TYR A 204 -5.85 14.44 13.83
C TYR A 204 -5.89 12.93 13.94
N LYS A 205 -7.01 12.28 13.51
CA LYS A 205 -7.12 10.81 13.49
C LYS A 205 -6.06 10.18 12.61
N THR A 206 -5.81 10.77 11.45
CA THR A 206 -4.82 10.28 10.50
C THR A 206 -3.39 10.39 11.04
N LYS A 207 -3.04 11.54 11.65
CA LYS A 207 -1.75 11.71 12.33
C LYS A 207 -1.58 10.73 13.50
N ALA A 208 -2.61 10.56 14.33
CA ALA A 208 -2.58 9.62 15.44
C ALA A 208 -2.36 8.17 14.95
N ARG A 209 -3.05 7.74 13.89
CA ARG A 209 -2.83 6.40 13.30
C ARG A 209 -1.41 6.23 12.76
N ALA A 210 -0.88 7.22 12.07
CA ALA A 210 0.50 7.18 11.56
C ALA A 210 1.52 7.10 12.70
N LEU A 211 1.31 7.86 13.78
CA LEU A 211 2.15 7.82 14.97
C LEU A 211 2.11 6.46 15.67
N VAL A 212 0.92 5.90 15.87
CA VAL A 212 0.74 4.55 16.44
C VAL A 212 1.49 3.50 15.63
N ARG A 213 1.44 3.56 14.31
CA ARG A 213 2.19 2.65 13.44
C ARG A 213 3.70 2.86 13.53
N GLY A 214 4.16 4.10 13.60
CA GLY A 214 5.58 4.42 13.81
C GLY A 214 6.09 3.89 15.15
N ILE A 215 5.36 4.10 16.24
CA ILE A 215 5.69 3.54 17.56
C ILE A 215 5.65 2.01 17.53
N GLY A 216 4.64 1.43 16.87
CA GLY A 216 4.55 -0.01 16.66
C GLY A 216 5.77 -0.57 15.92
N ALA A 217 6.33 0.16 14.96
CA ALA A 217 7.57 -0.24 14.27
C ALA A 217 8.75 -0.35 15.24
N LEU A 218 8.88 0.61 16.15
CA LEU A 218 9.92 0.55 17.18
C LEU A 218 9.69 -0.62 18.14
N ALA A 219 8.44 -0.85 18.58
CA ALA A 219 8.08 -1.96 19.45
C ALA A 219 8.41 -3.32 18.81
N VAL A 220 8.09 -3.52 17.53
CA VAL A 220 8.47 -4.73 16.77
C VAL A 220 10.00 -4.87 16.73
N GLY A 221 10.73 -3.78 16.49
CA GLY A 221 12.19 -3.75 16.51
C GLY A 221 12.81 -4.21 17.83
N ILE A 222 12.17 -3.90 18.94
CA ILE A 222 12.62 -4.29 20.29
C ILE A 222 12.22 -5.74 20.61
N VAL A 223 11.00 -6.15 20.26
CA VAL A 223 10.43 -7.45 20.65
C VAL A 223 10.94 -8.60 19.77
N ALA A 224 11.10 -8.39 18.47
CA ALA A 224 11.46 -9.45 17.53
C ALA A 224 12.77 -10.18 17.87
N PRO A 225 13.84 -9.52 18.39
CA PRO A 225 15.06 -10.19 18.79
C PRO A 225 14.90 -11.18 19.95
N VAL A 226 13.88 -10.96 20.79
CA VAL A 226 13.62 -11.74 22.00
C VAL A 226 12.51 -12.75 21.74
N ASN A 227 11.46 -12.36 21.04
CA ASN A 227 10.31 -13.21 20.77
C ASN A 227 9.70 -12.89 19.39
N ARG A 228 10.12 -13.67 18.37
CA ARG A 228 9.63 -13.52 16.99
C ARG A 228 8.11 -13.73 16.87
N ARG A 229 7.53 -14.64 17.64
CA ARG A 229 6.08 -14.92 17.63
C ARG A 229 5.28 -13.73 18.15
N ALA A 230 5.73 -13.11 19.24
CA ALA A 230 5.12 -11.89 19.76
C ALA A 230 5.25 -10.71 18.77
N ALA A 231 6.39 -10.58 18.10
CA ALA A 231 6.58 -9.57 17.05
C ALA A 231 5.62 -9.76 15.88
N LYS A 232 5.40 -10.98 15.39
CA LYS A 232 4.41 -11.30 14.35
C LYS A 232 2.99 -10.95 14.79
N THR A 233 2.65 -11.20 16.05
CA THR A 233 1.35 -10.82 16.61
C THR A 233 1.15 -9.30 16.62
N LEU A 234 2.18 -8.52 16.95
CA LEU A 234 2.16 -7.06 16.85
C LEU A 234 2.00 -6.61 15.40
N VAL A 235 2.75 -7.20 14.46
CA VAL A 235 2.62 -6.88 13.03
C VAL A 235 1.19 -7.11 12.56
N ARG A 236 0.57 -8.25 12.87
CA ARG A 236 -0.84 -8.53 12.52
C ARG A 236 -1.82 -7.49 13.03
N LYS A 237 -1.62 -6.97 14.23
CA LYS A 237 -2.51 -5.96 14.84
C LYS A 237 -2.31 -4.55 14.26
N LEU A 238 -1.14 -4.28 13.67
CA LEU A 238 -0.74 -2.95 13.20
C LEU A 238 -0.77 -2.82 11.66
N SER A 239 -0.85 -3.96 10.95
CA SER A 239 -0.97 -4.01 9.47
C SER A 239 -2.40 -3.81 9.02
#